data_0ce3e57e76849ce97648727b3da74a8d
#
_entry.id   0ce3e57e76849ce97648727b3da74a8d
#
_cell.length_a   1.000
_cell.length_b   1.000
_cell.length_c   1.000
_cell.angle_alpha   90.00
_cell.angle_beta   90.00
_cell.angle_gamma   90.00
#
_symmetry.space_group_name_H-M   'P 1'
#
loop_
_entity.id
_entity.type
_entity.pdbx_description
1 polymer ?
#
loop_
_entity_poly.entity_id
_entity_poly.type
_entity_poly.pdbx_seq_one_letter_code
_entity_poly.pdbx_strand_id
1 'polypeptide(L)'
;MFDVSDLAASPFLASTLAVTVAEIGDKTQLLSLLLITRFRNKWAIIAGILVATLANHGLSSAGGIWLGQNMEGWLSGDTANYILAGSFVLMALWVLIPDKEDDGENTYSHWGAFFATTALFFLAEIGDKTQVATVLLAAEFQSFFWVTAGTTLGMLLANVPVIIWGQALMQRLPLNAARWITSLIFFALAAYTLLS
;
A
#
# COMPACT_ATOMS: atom_id res chain seq x y z
N MET A 1 -16.67 7.12 -21.33
CA MET A 1 -15.78 5.96 -21.49
C MET A 1 -14.57 6.30 -20.66
N PHE A 2 -14.34 5.61 -19.55
CA PHE A 2 -13.16 5.87 -18.71
C PHE A 2 -11.93 5.47 -19.52
N ASP A 3 -11.04 6.41 -19.77
CA ASP A 3 -9.76 6.15 -20.42
C ASP A 3 -8.73 5.70 -19.37
N VAL A 4 -7.80 4.82 -19.76
CA VAL A 4 -6.72 4.36 -18.87
C VAL A 4 -5.82 5.54 -18.45
N SER A 5 -5.72 6.58 -19.28
CA SER A 5 -5.04 7.84 -18.97
C SER A 5 -5.70 8.60 -17.81
N ASP A 6 -7.04 8.56 -17.69
CA ASP A 6 -7.76 9.21 -16.58
C ASP A 6 -7.50 8.51 -15.25
N LEU A 7 -7.31 7.16 -15.27
CA LEU A 7 -6.94 6.39 -14.10
C LEU A 7 -5.52 6.72 -13.62
N ALA A 8 -4.56 6.81 -14.54
CA ALA A 8 -3.18 7.15 -14.21
C ALA A 8 -3.04 8.61 -13.76
N ALA A 9 -3.87 9.53 -14.27
CA ALA A 9 -3.88 10.93 -13.89
C ALA A 9 -4.60 11.22 -12.56
N SER A 10 -5.36 10.26 -12.01
CA SER A 10 -6.07 10.44 -10.75
C SER A 10 -5.28 9.91 -9.56
N PRO A 11 -4.75 10.78 -8.68
CA PRO A 11 -3.99 10.36 -7.48
C PRO A 11 -4.72 9.35 -6.62
N PHE A 12 -6.04 9.54 -6.44
CA PHE A 12 -6.87 8.66 -5.62
C PHE A 12 -7.05 7.28 -6.27
N LEU A 13 -7.42 7.23 -7.55
CA LEU A 13 -7.69 5.96 -8.23
C LEU A 13 -6.41 5.16 -8.45
N ALA A 14 -5.34 5.79 -8.91
CA ALA A 14 -4.04 5.15 -9.09
C ALA A 14 -3.53 4.56 -7.77
N SER A 15 -3.57 5.34 -6.69
CA SER A 15 -3.13 4.89 -5.36
C SER A 15 -4.01 3.76 -4.81
N THR A 16 -5.35 3.85 -4.99
CA THR A 16 -6.26 2.80 -4.54
C THR A 16 -5.99 1.48 -5.26
N LEU A 17 -5.88 1.52 -6.59
CA LEU A 17 -5.65 0.31 -7.38
C LEU A 17 -4.28 -0.29 -7.10
N ALA A 18 -3.23 0.52 -7.09
CA ALA A 18 -1.87 0.06 -6.84
C ALA A 18 -1.76 -0.67 -5.50
N VAL A 19 -2.26 -0.06 -4.41
CA VAL A 19 -2.20 -0.65 -3.08
C VAL A 19 -3.16 -1.83 -2.93
N THR A 20 -4.41 -1.73 -3.43
CA THR A 20 -5.36 -2.86 -3.34
C THR A 20 -4.76 -4.13 -3.92
N VAL A 21 -4.16 -4.03 -5.11
CA VAL A 21 -3.64 -5.22 -5.80
C VAL A 21 -2.31 -5.67 -5.20
N ALA A 22 -1.45 -4.72 -4.75
CA ALA A 22 -0.19 -5.03 -4.08
C ALA A 22 -0.38 -5.80 -2.78
N GLU A 23 -1.45 -5.50 -2.04
CA GLU A 23 -1.80 -6.14 -0.77
C GLU A 23 -2.40 -7.55 -0.91
N ILE A 24 -2.80 -7.97 -2.12
CA ILE A 24 -3.36 -9.32 -2.32
C ILE A 24 -2.27 -10.36 -2.06
N GLY A 25 -2.45 -11.13 -0.98
CA GLY A 25 -1.52 -12.18 -0.56
C GLY A 25 -0.31 -11.68 0.21
N ASP A 26 -0.36 -10.45 0.70
CA ASP A 26 0.69 -9.89 1.56
C ASP A 26 0.56 -10.38 3.01
N LYS A 27 1.63 -10.17 3.81
CA LYS A 27 1.71 -10.49 5.25
C LYS A 27 0.59 -9.87 6.07
N THR A 28 0.09 -8.69 5.69
CA THR A 28 -1.02 -8.01 6.37
C THR A 28 -2.35 -8.73 6.24
N GLN A 29 -2.61 -9.44 5.14
CA GLN A 29 -3.77 -10.32 5.03
C GLN A 29 -3.68 -11.54 5.95
N LEU A 30 -2.49 -12.13 6.11
CA LEU A 30 -2.26 -13.21 7.08
C LEU A 30 -2.40 -12.69 8.51
N LEU A 31 -1.88 -11.50 8.81
CA LEU A 31 -2.07 -10.85 10.09
C LEU A 31 -3.55 -10.56 10.38
N SER A 32 -4.31 -10.09 9.37
CA SER A 32 -5.77 -9.89 9.48
C SER A 32 -6.49 -11.18 9.85
N LEU A 33 -6.12 -12.30 9.21
CA LEU A 33 -6.68 -13.63 9.50
C LEU A 33 -6.34 -14.08 10.93
N LEU A 34 -5.10 -13.89 11.36
CA LEU A 34 -4.66 -14.21 12.71
C LEU A 34 -5.44 -13.40 13.76
N LEU A 35 -5.57 -12.09 13.55
CA LEU A 35 -6.28 -11.20 14.48
C LEU A 35 -7.76 -11.55 14.61
N ILE A 36 -8.45 -11.87 13.50
CA ILE A 36 -9.86 -12.24 13.57
C ILE A 36 -10.09 -13.59 14.24
N THR A 37 -9.19 -14.55 14.06
CA THR A 37 -9.29 -15.84 14.76
C THR A 37 -9.07 -15.69 16.26
N ARG A 38 -8.20 -14.77 16.68
CA ARG A 38 -7.85 -14.53 18.08
C ARG A 38 -8.90 -13.68 18.81
N PHE A 39 -9.25 -12.52 18.26
CA PHE A 39 -10.08 -11.53 18.97
C PHE A 39 -11.57 -11.63 18.65
N ARG A 40 -11.94 -12.20 17.51
CA ARG A 40 -13.34 -12.36 17.04
C ARG A 40 -14.15 -11.04 16.98
N ASN A 41 -13.50 -9.89 17.05
CA ASN A 41 -14.12 -8.56 17.00
C ASN A 41 -13.76 -7.85 15.70
N LYS A 42 -14.55 -8.10 14.66
CA LYS A 42 -14.32 -7.58 13.30
C LYS A 42 -14.18 -6.05 13.26
N TRP A 43 -15.08 -5.35 13.94
CA TRP A 43 -15.12 -3.89 13.89
C TRP A 43 -13.93 -3.24 14.58
N ALA A 44 -13.51 -3.77 15.72
CA ALA A 44 -12.32 -3.29 16.41
C ALA A 44 -11.05 -3.51 15.58
N ILE A 45 -10.95 -4.65 14.87
CA ILE A 45 -9.83 -4.95 13.97
C ILE A 45 -9.85 -4.00 12.77
N ILE A 46 -11.00 -3.82 12.10
CA ILE A 46 -11.12 -2.90 10.97
C ILE A 46 -10.76 -1.47 11.36
N ALA A 47 -11.24 -1.01 12.52
CA ALA A 47 -10.90 0.31 13.03
C ALA A 47 -9.40 0.43 13.34
N GLY A 48 -8.78 -0.62 13.90
CA GLY A 48 -7.34 -0.66 14.16
C GLY A 48 -6.51 -0.60 12.88
N ILE A 49 -6.91 -1.34 11.84
CA ILE A 49 -6.28 -1.27 10.51
C ILE A 49 -6.40 0.15 9.95
N LEU A 50 -7.60 0.73 9.97
CA LEU A 50 -7.83 2.08 9.47
C LEU A 50 -6.91 3.10 10.14
N VAL A 51 -6.82 3.09 11.48
CA VAL A 51 -5.98 4.04 12.22
C VAL A 51 -4.49 3.82 11.94
N ALA A 52 -4.03 2.56 11.95
CA ALA A 52 -2.64 2.22 11.64
C ALA A 52 -2.25 2.68 10.23
N THR A 53 -3.11 2.38 9.25
CA THR A 53 -2.86 2.72 7.84
C THR A 53 -2.89 4.23 7.61
N LEU A 54 -3.86 4.94 8.17
CA LEU A 54 -3.91 6.41 8.08
C LEU A 54 -2.65 7.05 8.64
N ALA A 55 -2.16 6.57 9.79
CA ALA A 55 -0.93 7.08 10.38
C ALA A 55 0.29 6.77 9.50
N ASN A 56 0.43 5.53 9.05
CA ASN A 56 1.58 5.09 8.26
C ASN A 56 1.59 5.73 6.86
N HIS A 57 0.49 5.64 6.13
CA HIS A 57 0.38 6.20 4.79
C HIS A 57 0.36 7.74 4.80
N GLY A 58 -0.17 8.36 5.86
CA GLY A 58 -0.06 9.80 6.06
C GLY A 58 1.38 10.26 6.23
N LEU A 59 2.16 9.58 7.08
CA LEU A 59 3.59 9.86 7.24
C LEU A 59 4.36 9.63 5.94
N SER A 60 4.07 8.53 5.23
CA SER A 60 4.69 8.18 3.96
C SER A 60 4.36 9.20 2.87
N SER A 61 3.10 9.65 2.77
CA SER A 61 2.68 10.68 1.83
C SER A 61 3.34 12.03 2.11
N ALA A 62 3.44 12.42 3.39
CA ALA A 62 4.15 13.65 3.77
C ALA A 62 5.63 13.58 3.38
N GLY A 63 6.29 12.45 3.66
CA GLY A 63 7.68 12.21 3.26
C GLY A 63 7.86 12.20 1.74
N GLY A 64 6.94 11.59 1.00
CA GLY A 64 6.96 11.55 -0.45
C GLY A 64 6.82 12.93 -1.11
N ILE A 65 5.88 13.74 -0.62
CA ILE A 65 5.71 15.13 -1.10
C ILE A 65 6.97 15.96 -0.80
N TRP A 66 7.48 15.86 0.43
CA TRP A 66 8.73 16.55 0.78
C TRP A 66 9.88 16.13 -0.12
N LEU A 67 10.01 14.82 -0.39
CA LEU A 67 11.03 14.30 -1.30
C LEU A 67 10.87 14.87 -2.71
N GLY A 68 9.68 14.80 -3.30
CA GLY A 68 9.40 15.30 -4.65
C GLY A 68 9.71 16.79 -4.79
N GLN A 69 9.23 17.61 -3.84
CA GLN A 69 9.49 19.06 -3.85
C GLN A 69 10.98 19.42 -3.72
N ASN A 70 11.76 18.65 -2.98
CA ASN A 70 13.18 18.92 -2.80
C ASN A 70 14.01 18.33 -3.94
N MET A 71 13.57 17.25 -4.59
CA MET A 71 14.27 16.69 -5.75
C MET A 71 14.36 17.72 -6.89
N GLU A 72 13.31 18.49 -7.16
CA GLU A 72 13.33 19.56 -8.17
C GLU A 72 14.36 20.65 -7.83
N GLY A 73 14.60 20.91 -6.55
CA GLY A 73 15.62 21.88 -6.11
C GLY A 73 17.05 21.34 -6.13
N TRP A 74 17.25 20.04 -6.03
CA TRP A 74 18.56 19.37 -5.98
C TRP A 74 19.02 18.86 -7.34
N LEU A 75 18.09 18.60 -8.23
CA LEU A 75 18.33 17.99 -9.54
C LEU A 75 17.82 18.93 -10.63
N SER A 76 18.54 19.04 -11.72
CA SER A 76 18.15 19.89 -12.83
C SER A 76 17.17 19.19 -13.78
N GLY A 77 16.04 19.86 -14.08
CA GLY A 77 15.12 19.49 -15.18
C GLY A 77 14.65 18.04 -15.11
N ASP A 78 14.79 17.31 -16.21
CA ASP A 78 14.27 15.96 -16.39
C ASP A 78 14.90 14.88 -15.48
N THR A 79 16.00 15.22 -14.77
CA THR A 79 16.70 14.25 -13.90
C THR A 79 15.82 13.76 -12.75
N ALA A 80 15.00 14.64 -12.18
CA ALA A 80 14.04 14.26 -11.12
C ALA A 80 13.02 13.24 -11.64
N ASN A 81 12.45 13.48 -12.83
CA ASN A 81 11.50 12.58 -13.47
C ASN A 81 12.14 11.23 -13.81
N TYR A 82 13.38 11.20 -14.29
CA TYR A 82 14.11 9.95 -14.55
C TYR A 82 14.35 9.14 -13.27
N ILE A 83 14.69 9.80 -12.15
CA ILE A 83 14.88 9.11 -10.87
C ILE A 83 13.56 8.56 -10.38
N LEU A 84 12.48 9.33 -10.43
CA LEU A 84 11.17 8.90 -9.96
C LEU A 84 10.61 7.77 -10.83
N ALA A 85 10.68 7.88 -12.15
CA ALA A 85 10.30 6.80 -13.05
C ALA A 85 11.15 5.54 -12.83
N GLY A 86 12.46 5.68 -12.64
CA GLY A 86 13.35 4.59 -12.28
C GLY A 86 12.95 3.92 -10.97
N SER A 87 12.52 4.70 -9.98
CA SER A 87 12.01 4.19 -8.70
C SER A 87 10.71 3.39 -8.87
N PHE A 88 9.80 3.84 -9.75
CA PHE A 88 8.60 3.05 -10.11
C PHE A 88 8.96 1.75 -10.84
N VAL A 89 9.96 1.75 -11.71
CA VAL A 89 10.46 0.52 -12.36
C VAL A 89 11.02 -0.44 -11.32
N LEU A 90 11.84 0.04 -10.38
CA LEU A 90 12.37 -0.79 -9.28
C LEU A 90 11.24 -1.35 -8.41
N MET A 91 10.21 -0.55 -8.13
CA MET A 91 9.01 -0.99 -7.41
C MET A 91 8.26 -2.08 -8.18
N ALA A 92 8.08 -1.93 -9.48
CA ALA A 92 7.45 -2.93 -10.35
C ALA A 92 8.17 -4.28 -10.29
N LEU A 93 9.49 -4.27 -10.26
CA LEU A 93 10.30 -5.49 -10.14
C LEU A 93 10.24 -6.06 -8.73
N TRP A 94 10.28 -5.21 -7.71
CA TRP A 94 10.25 -5.65 -6.30
C TRP A 94 8.93 -6.34 -5.93
N VAL A 95 7.80 -5.85 -6.40
CA VAL A 95 6.48 -6.46 -6.15
C VAL A 95 6.37 -7.89 -6.68
N LEU A 96 7.14 -8.27 -7.71
CA LEU A 96 7.17 -9.64 -8.21
C LEU A 96 7.84 -10.64 -7.23
N ILE A 97 8.66 -10.14 -6.28
CA ILE A 97 9.31 -10.98 -5.27
C ILE A 97 8.30 -11.26 -4.14
N PRO A 98 8.02 -12.54 -3.82
CA PRO A 98 7.15 -12.88 -2.70
C PRO A 98 7.70 -12.34 -1.37
N ASP A 99 6.80 -11.83 -0.51
CA ASP A 99 7.18 -11.46 0.84
C ASP A 99 7.44 -12.70 1.70
N LYS A 100 8.34 -12.58 2.66
CA LYS A 100 8.59 -13.64 3.64
C LYS A 100 7.51 -13.54 4.72
N GLU A 101 6.98 -14.69 5.12
CA GLU A 101 6.12 -14.77 6.30
C GLU A 101 6.97 -14.53 7.54
N ASP A 102 6.62 -13.52 8.32
CA ASP A 102 7.21 -13.30 9.65
C ASP A 102 6.37 -14.06 10.67
N ASP A 103 6.98 -15.03 11.35
CA ASP A 103 6.41 -15.74 12.50
C ASP A 103 6.41 -14.81 13.73
N GLY A 104 5.60 -13.76 13.70
CA GLY A 104 5.48 -12.78 14.78
C GLY A 104 4.87 -13.39 16.05
N GLU A 105 5.65 -13.52 17.10
CA GLU A 105 5.16 -13.92 18.43
C GLU A 105 4.17 -12.90 19.00
N ASN A 106 2.98 -13.41 19.39
CA ASN A 106 1.85 -12.60 19.82
C ASN A 106 1.95 -12.12 21.29
N THR A 107 2.73 -11.08 21.54
CA THR A 107 2.91 -10.47 22.87
C THR A 107 1.77 -9.50 23.27
N TYR A 108 0.95 -9.03 22.31
CA TYR A 108 -0.01 -7.93 22.52
C TYR A 108 -1.43 -8.35 22.91
N SER A 109 -1.63 -9.56 23.46
CA SER A 109 -2.96 -10.11 23.76
C SER A 109 -3.75 -9.35 24.83
N HIS A 110 -3.08 -8.59 25.68
CA HIS A 110 -3.68 -7.86 26.80
C HIS A 110 -4.28 -6.50 26.41
N TRP A 111 -3.97 -5.97 25.22
CA TRP A 111 -4.34 -4.61 24.81
C TRP A 111 -5.72 -4.50 24.16
N GLY A 112 -6.42 -5.61 23.98
CA GLY A 112 -7.69 -5.64 23.24
C GLY A 112 -7.49 -5.55 21.72
N ALA A 113 -8.54 -5.94 20.97
CA ALA A 113 -8.47 -6.10 19.53
C ALA A 113 -8.04 -4.84 18.78
N PHE A 114 -8.55 -3.67 19.19
CA PHE A 114 -8.25 -2.40 18.51
C PHE A 114 -6.78 -2.00 18.64
N PHE A 115 -6.27 -1.90 19.86
CA PHE A 115 -4.89 -1.44 20.08
C PHE A 115 -3.86 -2.46 19.60
N ALA A 116 -4.13 -3.76 19.80
CA ALA A 116 -3.26 -4.80 19.26
C ALA A 116 -3.18 -4.74 17.75
N THR A 117 -4.33 -4.59 17.06
CA THR A 117 -4.36 -4.45 15.61
C THR A 117 -3.63 -3.19 15.14
N THR A 118 -3.91 -2.05 15.77
CA THR A 118 -3.25 -0.78 15.40
C THR A 118 -1.73 -0.88 15.50
N ALA A 119 -1.22 -1.42 16.61
CA ALA A 119 0.22 -1.56 16.81
C ALA A 119 0.84 -2.55 15.83
N LEU A 120 0.25 -3.74 15.68
CA LEU A 120 0.79 -4.78 14.80
C LEU A 120 0.75 -4.38 13.32
N PHE A 121 -0.35 -3.78 12.86
CA PHE A 121 -0.42 -3.29 11.48
C PHE A 121 0.56 -2.15 11.24
N PHE A 122 0.63 -1.17 12.15
CA PHE A 122 1.59 -0.08 12.01
C PHE A 122 3.03 -0.60 11.90
N LEU A 123 3.42 -1.55 12.75
CA LEU A 123 4.76 -2.15 12.72
C LEU A 123 4.99 -3.02 11.48
N ALA A 124 3.99 -3.80 11.05
CA ALA A 124 4.10 -4.64 9.87
C ALA A 124 4.32 -3.84 8.59
N GLU A 125 3.76 -2.62 8.52
CA GLU A 125 3.89 -1.73 7.37
C GLU A 125 5.21 -0.96 7.32
N ILE A 126 5.96 -0.87 8.43
CA ILE A 126 7.24 -0.13 8.43
C ILE A 126 8.23 -0.83 7.49
N GLY A 127 8.69 -0.09 6.47
CA GLY A 127 9.64 -0.59 5.46
C GLY A 127 9.04 -1.55 4.44
N ASP A 128 7.72 -1.69 4.40
CA ASP A 128 7.04 -2.55 3.45
C ASP A 128 6.90 -1.93 2.05
N LYS A 129 6.58 -2.77 1.06
CA LYS A 129 6.41 -2.36 -0.34
C LYS A 129 5.34 -1.31 -0.52
N THR A 130 4.21 -1.42 0.19
CA THR A 130 3.11 -0.47 0.11
C THR A 130 3.46 0.87 0.75
N GLN A 131 4.31 0.89 1.78
CA GLN A 131 4.85 2.13 2.32
C GLN A 131 5.73 2.85 1.30
N VAL A 132 6.64 2.12 0.64
CA VAL A 132 7.50 2.69 -0.41
C VAL A 132 6.66 3.15 -1.61
N ALA A 133 5.69 2.35 -2.04
CA ALA A 133 4.74 2.73 -3.08
C ALA A 133 4.01 4.03 -2.75
N THR A 134 3.54 4.19 -1.51
CA THR A 134 2.86 5.41 -1.03
C THR A 134 3.78 6.64 -1.10
N VAL A 135 5.06 6.49 -0.71
CA VAL A 135 6.06 7.57 -0.85
C VAL A 135 6.23 7.98 -2.30
N LEU A 136 6.38 7.01 -3.22
CA LEU A 136 6.57 7.28 -4.65
C LEU A 136 5.34 7.93 -5.28
N LEU A 137 4.14 7.41 -4.98
CA LEU A 137 2.88 7.99 -5.46
C LEU A 137 2.68 9.42 -4.95
N ALA A 138 3.06 9.70 -3.70
CA ALA A 138 2.95 11.03 -3.14
C ALA A 138 3.99 12.00 -3.73
N ALA A 139 5.20 11.52 -4.05
CA ALA A 139 6.22 12.28 -4.74
C ALA A 139 5.79 12.64 -6.17
N GLU A 140 5.19 11.69 -6.91
CA GLU A 140 4.67 11.88 -8.25
C GLU A 140 3.49 12.84 -8.30
N PHE A 141 2.43 12.53 -7.54
CA PHE A 141 1.17 13.26 -7.62
C PHE A 141 1.12 14.55 -6.79
N GLN A 142 2.10 14.80 -5.92
CA GLN A 142 2.16 15.96 -5.02
C GLN A 142 0.83 16.23 -4.27
N SER A 143 0.10 15.17 -3.93
CA SER A 143 -1.25 15.24 -3.35
C SER A 143 -1.37 14.40 -2.08
N PHE A 144 -1.16 15.04 -0.92
CA PHE A 144 -1.22 14.40 0.40
C PHE A 144 -2.56 13.69 0.63
N PHE A 145 -3.65 14.44 0.48
CA PHE A 145 -4.99 13.95 0.83
C PHE A 145 -5.44 12.79 -0.06
N TRP A 146 -5.33 12.95 -1.37
CA TRP A 146 -5.83 11.95 -2.31
C TRP A 146 -4.97 10.68 -2.34
N VAL A 147 -3.67 10.79 -2.18
CA VAL A 147 -2.79 9.62 -2.10
C VAL A 147 -3.02 8.89 -0.77
N THR A 148 -3.04 9.58 0.37
CA THR A 148 -3.30 8.96 1.68
C THR A 148 -4.68 8.28 1.71
N ALA A 149 -5.72 8.96 1.21
CA ALA A 149 -7.07 8.39 1.16
C ALA A 149 -7.13 7.17 0.22
N GLY A 150 -6.52 7.26 -0.96
CA GLY A 150 -6.49 6.18 -1.94
C GLY A 150 -5.74 4.95 -1.43
N THR A 151 -4.53 5.12 -0.91
CA THR A 151 -3.74 4.01 -0.36
C THR A 151 -4.40 3.38 0.87
N THR A 152 -5.01 4.20 1.74
CA THR A 152 -5.78 3.70 2.89
C THR A 152 -7.01 2.89 2.44
N LEU A 153 -7.75 3.38 1.45
CA LEU A 153 -8.86 2.62 0.89
C LEU A 153 -8.38 1.31 0.26
N GLY A 154 -7.26 1.34 -0.47
CA GLY A 154 -6.63 0.14 -1.05
C GLY A 154 -6.32 -0.92 0.00
N MET A 155 -5.70 -0.51 1.11
CA MET A 155 -5.41 -1.38 2.26
C MET A 155 -6.68 -2.00 2.84
N LEU A 156 -7.73 -1.20 3.03
CA LEU A 156 -9.01 -1.70 3.55
C LEU A 156 -9.69 -2.67 2.58
N LEU A 157 -9.68 -2.37 1.27
CA LEU A 157 -10.26 -3.24 0.25
C LEU A 157 -9.58 -4.61 0.18
N ALA A 158 -8.28 -4.68 0.46
CA ALA A 158 -7.56 -5.94 0.51
C ALA A 158 -7.81 -6.72 1.81
N ASN A 159 -7.80 -6.05 2.98
CA ASN A 159 -7.79 -6.69 4.29
C ASN A 159 -9.20 -6.95 4.87
N VAL A 160 -10.18 -6.05 4.66
CA VAL A 160 -11.54 -6.21 5.19
C VAL A 160 -12.23 -7.48 4.68
N PRO A 161 -12.14 -7.86 3.40
CA PRO A 161 -12.68 -9.13 2.93
C PRO A 161 -12.12 -10.34 3.67
N VAL A 162 -10.84 -10.35 4.00
CA VAL A 162 -10.20 -11.43 4.78
C VAL A 162 -10.78 -11.52 6.18
N ILE A 163 -11.04 -10.37 6.83
CA ILE A 163 -11.67 -10.32 8.16
C ILE A 163 -13.11 -10.85 8.12
N ILE A 164 -13.83 -10.61 7.01
CA ILE A 164 -15.24 -11.02 6.88
C ILE A 164 -15.37 -12.50 6.52
N TRP A 165 -14.62 -12.97 5.51
CA TRP A 165 -14.74 -14.31 4.91
C TRP A 165 -13.65 -15.29 5.35
N GLY A 166 -12.56 -14.81 5.98
CA GLY A 166 -11.53 -15.64 6.59
C GLY A 166 -10.73 -16.49 5.59
N GLN A 167 -10.30 -17.65 6.06
CA GLN A 167 -9.40 -18.56 5.35
C GLN A 167 -9.92 -19.04 3.99
N ALA A 168 -11.24 -19.17 3.83
CA ALA A 168 -11.84 -19.61 2.57
C ALA A 168 -11.55 -18.64 1.41
N LEU A 169 -11.45 -17.35 1.70
CA LEU A 169 -11.05 -16.34 0.71
C LEU A 169 -9.57 -16.45 0.38
N MET A 170 -8.70 -16.54 1.40
CA MET A 170 -7.24 -16.61 1.22
C MET A 170 -6.81 -17.73 0.28
N GLN A 171 -7.44 -18.91 0.38
CA GLN A 171 -7.13 -20.06 -0.47
C GLN A 171 -7.51 -19.88 -1.96
N ARG A 172 -8.33 -18.88 -2.28
CA ARG A 172 -8.82 -18.61 -3.66
C ARG A 172 -8.13 -17.43 -4.32
N LEU A 173 -7.28 -16.70 -3.60
CA LEU A 173 -6.63 -15.52 -4.14
C LEU A 173 -5.58 -15.88 -5.20
N PRO A 174 -5.63 -15.24 -6.39
CA PRO A 174 -4.68 -15.48 -7.46
C PRO A 174 -3.39 -14.69 -7.25
N LEU A 175 -2.57 -15.07 -6.26
CA LEU A 175 -1.40 -14.30 -5.79
C LEU A 175 -0.42 -13.92 -6.90
N ASN A 176 -0.14 -14.85 -7.83
CA ASN A 176 0.77 -14.56 -8.93
C ASN A 176 0.17 -13.54 -9.91
N ALA A 177 -1.14 -13.65 -10.22
CA ALA A 177 -1.80 -12.67 -11.08
C ALA A 177 -1.82 -11.27 -10.42
N ALA A 178 -2.06 -11.20 -9.11
CA ALA A 178 -2.02 -9.94 -8.36
C ALA A 178 -0.65 -9.27 -8.48
N ARG A 179 0.46 -9.99 -8.27
CA ARG A 179 1.82 -9.46 -8.42
C ARG A 179 2.10 -8.92 -9.82
N TRP A 180 1.71 -9.65 -10.86
CA TRP A 180 1.88 -9.21 -12.24
C TRP A 180 1.05 -7.96 -12.56
N ILE A 181 -0.20 -7.89 -12.10
CA ILE A 181 -1.07 -6.72 -12.30
C ILE A 181 -0.48 -5.50 -11.58
N THR A 182 -0.03 -5.66 -10.32
CA THR A 182 0.63 -4.57 -9.57
C THR A 182 1.90 -4.09 -10.27
N SER A 183 2.73 -5.03 -10.75
CA SER A 183 3.94 -4.70 -11.51
C SER A 183 3.60 -3.89 -12.77
N LEU A 184 2.58 -4.28 -13.52
CA LEU A 184 2.12 -3.51 -14.69
C LEU A 184 1.62 -2.11 -14.34
N ILE A 185 0.93 -1.95 -13.20
CA ILE A 185 0.50 -0.63 -12.71
C ILE A 185 1.71 0.26 -12.45
N PHE A 186 2.76 -0.23 -11.78
CA PHE A 186 3.96 0.56 -11.54
C PHE A 186 4.76 0.85 -12.81
N PHE A 187 4.80 -0.05 -13.78
CA PHE A 187 5.37 0.26 -15.10
C PHE A 187 4.58 1.34 -15.84
N ALA A 188 3.24 1.31 -15.74
CA ALA A 188 2.40 2.36 -16.32
C ALA A 188 2.63 3.73 -15.64
N LEU A 189 2.80 3.75 -14.32
CA LEU A 189 3.16 4.96 -13.57
C LEU A 189 4.55 5.47 -13.97
N ALA A 190 5.55 4.60 -14.13
CA ALA A 190 6.85 5.00 -14.63
C ALA A 190 6.78 5.65 -16.02
N ALA A 191 5.99 5.08 -16.93
CA ALA A 191 5.77 5.66 -18.25
C ALA A 191 5.01 6.99 -18.16
N TYR A 192 4.01 7.11 -17.30
CA TYR A 192 3.28 8.36 -17.06
C TYR A 192 4.22 9.48 -16.60
N THR A 193 5.06 9.22 -15.58
CA THR A 193 6.06 10.17 -15.06
C THR A 193 7.04 10.68 -16.14
N LEU A 194 7.38 9.84 -17.13
CA LEU A 194 8.27 10.25 -18.22
C LEU A 194 7.58 11.05 -19.34
N LEU A 195 6.26 10.99 -19.41
CA LEU A 195 5.46 11.64 -20.46
C LEU A 195 4.75 12.90 -19.95
N SER A 196 4.66 13.10 -18.63
CA SER A 196 4.08 14.28 -17.97
C SER A 196 5.11 15.40 -17.86
#